data_0e0fd991ddd504b626bf7ecb90c75a0f
#
_entry.id   0e0fd991ddd504b626bf7ecb90c75a0f
#
_cell.length_a   1.000
_cell.length_b   1.000
_cell.length_c   1.000
_cell.angle_alpha   90.00
_cell.angle_beta   90.00
_cell.angle_gamma   90.00
#
_symmetry.space_group_name_H-M   'P 1'
#
loop_
_entity.id
_entity.type
_entity.pdbx_description
1 polymer ?
#
loop_
_entity_poly.entity_id
_entity_poly.type
_entity_poly.pdbx_seq_one_letter_code
_entity_poly.pdbx_strand_id
1 'polypeptide(L)'
;MSRKNHKDDYEEEDVKIKKVRILGGIVGTIVAAVFYLGIPYFTKEYFIPNYTEYLKEVIIVWDNIIPLLDRWFYAGIPMVVLGALTWAFPKGSRQRFLMSTIYLAASIVWLVYVLNFGDLTDLIRVTYDGNTYEVGIVLTFILYLMVLFRALKFLILYGTYKDHRRDYLDGE
;
A
#
# COMPACT_ATOMS: atom_id res chain seq x y z
N MET A 1 -9.99 20.38 -43.68
CA MET A 1 -10.01 19.45 -42.53
C MET A 1 -8.74 18.62 -42.59
N SER A 2 -7.71 19.04 -41.84
CA SER A 2 -6.39 18.37 -41.83
C SER A 2 -6.49 17.10 -40.92
N ARG A 3 -6.29 15.93 -41.53
CA ARG A 3 -6.01 14.71 -40.78
C ARG A 3 -4.63 14.89 -40.12
N LYS A 4 -4.61 15.34 -38.85
CA LYS A 4 -3.42 15.20 -38.03
C LYS A 4 -3.04 13.73 -38.01
N ASN A 5 -1.84 13.45 -38.45
CA ASN A 5 -1.33 12.09 -38.61
C ASN A 5 -1.26 11.44 -37.21
N HIS A 6 -1.95 10.34 -37.01
CA HIS A 6 -1.97 9.57 -35.75
C HIS A 6 -0.56 9.11 -35.32
N LYS A 7 0.42 9.15 -36.22
CA LYS A 7 1.83 8.87 -35.97
C LYS A 7 2.54 9.98 -35.16
N ASP A 8 2.18 11.24 -35.40
CA ASP A 8 2.82 12.38 -34.73
C ASP A 8 2.48 12.39 -33.22
N ASP A 9 1.26 11.92 -32.86
CA ASP A 9 0.83 11.82 -31.46
C ASP A 9 1.63 10.77 -30.66
N TYR A 10 2.10 9.70 -31.31
CA TYR A 10 2.93 8.66 -30.65
C TYR A 10 4.38 9.11 -30.45
N GLU A 11 4.95 9.83 -31.42
CA GLU A 11 6.32 10.33 -31.33
C GLU A 11 6.45 11.46 -30.28
N GLU A 12 5.44 12.34 -30.16
CA GLU A 12 5.38 13.34 -29.10
C GLU A 12 5.23 12.70 -27.70
N GLU A 13 4.50 11.59 -27.59
CA GLU A 13 4.34 10.86 -26.34
C GLU A 13 5.67 10.25 -25.88
N ASP A 14 6.46 9.66 -26.78
CA ASP A 14 7.77 9.08 -26.49
C ASP A 14 8.80 10.13 -26.04
N VAL A 15 8.74 11.34 -26.55
CA VAL A 15 9.63 12.44 -26.13
C VAL A 15 9.27 12.95 -24.73
N LYS A 16 7.98 13.00 -24.38
CA LYS A 16 7.50 13.42 -23.04
C LYS A 16 7.73 12.38 -21.95
N ILE A 17 7.79 11.09 -22.29
CA ILE A 17 8.09 9.99 -21.37
C ILE A 17 9.47 10.14 -20.71
N LYS A 18 10.41 10.83 -21.33
CA LYS A 18 11.77 11.07 -20.79
C LYS A 18 11.82 11.94 -19.53
N LYS A 19 10.74 12.61 -19.14
CA LYS A 19 10.69 13.39 -17.90
C LYS A 19 10.23 12.53 -16.71
N VAL A 20 11.04 11.54 -16.33
CA VAL A 20 10.87 10.84 -15.06
C VAL A 20 11.03 11.83 -13.91
N ARG A 21 10.04 11.91 -13.03
CA ARG A 21 10.11 12.78 -11.84
C ARG A 21 10.89 12.06 -10.74
N ILE A 22 12.20 12.13 -10.75
CA ILE A 22 13.07 11.50 -9.75
C ILE A 22 12.66 11.90 -8.33
N LEU A 23 12.40 13.19 -8.10
CA LEU A 23 11.95 13.68 -6.79
C LEU A 23 10.61 13.03 -6.36
N GLY A 24 9.65 12.90 -7.27
CA GLY A 24 8.40 12.21 -7.00
C GLY A 24 8.61 10.75 -6.62
N GLY A 25 9.47 10.05 -7.36
CA GLY A 25 9.84 8.66 -7.04
C GLY A 25 10.45 8.52 -5.65
N ILE A 26 11.38 9.41 -5.27
CA ILE A 26 12.01 9.42 -3.93
C ILE A 26 10.97 9.62 -2.83
N VAL A 27 10.12 10.65 -2.96
CA VAL A 27 9.06 10.92 -1.96
C VAL A 27 8.11 9.74 -1.84
N GLY A 28 7.66 9.17 -2.97
CA GLY A 28 6.80 7.99 -2.99
C GLY A 28 7.44 6.77 -2.32
N THR A 29 8.74 6.58 -2.54
CA THR A 29 9.51 5.50 -1.91
C THR A 29 9.59 5.69 -0.40
N ILE A 30 9.89 6.90 0.08
CA ILE A 30 9.98 7.19 1.51
C ILE A 30 8.64 6.94 2.19
N VAL A 31 7.54 7.48 1.64
CA VAL A 31 6.19 7.29 2.21
C VAL A 31 5.80 5.81 2.24
N ALA A 32 6.03 5.09 1.16
CA ALA A 32 5.75 3.67 1.09
C ALA A 32 6.64 2.87 2.05
N ALA A 33 7.94 3.18 2.14
CA ALA A 33 8.87 2.50 3.03
C ALA A 33 8.48 2.71 4.51
N VAL A 34 8.12 3.92 4.91
CA VAL A 34 7.66 4.20 6.27
C VAL A 34 6.42 3.38 6.59
N PHE A 35 5.44 3.33 5.68
CA PHE A 35 4.18 2.62 5.94
C PHE A 35 4.35 1.10 5.90
N TYR A 36 5.01 0.57 4.88
CA TYR A 36 5.07 -0.88 4.66
C TYR A 36 6.19 -1.58 5.42
N LEU A 37 7.28 -0.88 5.71
CA LEU A 37 8.45 -1.44 6.39
C LEU A 37 8.70 -0.81 7.76
N GLY A 38 8.63 0.52 7.86
CA GLY A 38 8.93 1.25 9.08
C GLY A 38 7.98 0.93 10.22
N ILE A 39 6.66 0.97 9.96
CA ILE A 39 5.65 0.70 11.00
C ILE A 39 5.77 -0.73 11.57
N PRO A 40 5.75 -1.81 10.78
CA PRO A 40 5.86 -3.16 11.32
C PRO A 40 7.20 -3.41 12.01
N TYR A 41 8.31 -2.90 11.46
CA TYR A 41 9.62 -3.02 12.07
C TYR A 41 9.69 -2.32 13.43
N PHE A 42 9.27 -1.05 13.49
CA PHE A 42 9.28 -0.28 14.74
C PHE A 42 8.36 -0.92 15.81
N THR A 43 7.20 -1.40 15.40
CA THR A 43 6.27 -2.08 16.31
C THR A 43 6.89 -3.35 16.88
N LYS A 44 7.55 -4.16 16.04
CA LYS A 44 8.17 -5.43 16.46
C LYS A 44 9.39 -5.22 17.36
N GLU A 45 10.30 -4.32 16.95
CA GLU A 45 11.62 -4.20 17.61
C GLU A 45 11.63 -3.21 18.77
N TYR A 46 10.71 -2.23 18.80
CA TYR A 46 10.68 -1.20 19.82
C TYR A 46 9.42 -1.24 20.69
N PHE A 47 8.26 -1.25 20.05
CA PHE A 47 7.01 -1.11 20.80
C PHE A 47 6.73 -2.34 21.67
N ILE A 48 6.76 -3.54 21.09
CA ILE A 48 6.46 -4.79 21.81
C ILE A 48 7.40 -5.00 23.00
N PRO A 49 8.74 -4.96 22.87
CA PRO A 49 9.65 -5.18 23.97
C PRO A 49 9.45 -4.18 25.11
N ASN A 50 9.39 -2.88 24.77
CA ASN A 50 9.24 -1.83 25.79
C ASN A 50 7.88 -1.92 26.50
N TYR A 51 6.80 -2.19 25.78
CA TYR A 51 5.47 -2.27 26.36
C TYR A 51 5.32 -3.47 27.29
N THR A 52 5.96 -4.58 26.97
CA THR A 52 5.98 -5.79 27.81
C THR A 52 6.72 -5.53 29.14
N GLU A 53 7.74 -4.70 29.13
CA GLU A 53 8.49 -4.33 30.35
C GLU A 53 7.66 -3.48 31.33
N TYR A 54 6.77 -2.63 30.82
CA TYR A 54 5.88 -1.80 31.67
C TYR A 54 4.71 -2.60 32.29
N LEU A 55 4.30 -3.69 31.68
CA LEU A 55 3.15 -4.50 32.12
C LEU A 55 3.59 -5.73 32.95
N LYS A 56 4.39 -5.52 33.99
CA LYS A 56 4.96 -6.60 34.82
C LYS A 56 3.95 -7.54 35.46
N GLU A 57 2.72 -7.07 35.67
CA GLU A 57 1.65 -7.86 36.32
C GLU A 57 0.80 -8.66 35.31
N VAL A 58 0.97 -8.41 34.02
CA VAL A 58 0.17 -9.04 32.95
C VAL A 58 1.10 -9.72 31.97
N ILE A 59 0.98 -11.03 31.84
CA ILE A 59 1.73 -11.79 30.84
C ILE A 59 0.98 -11.68 29.53
N ILE A 60 1.55 -10.89 28.59
CA ILE A 60 1.02 -10.76 27.23
C ILE A 60 1.87 -11.61 26.28
N VAL A 61 1.21 -12.56 25.64
CA VAL A 61 1.86 -13.39 24.62
C VAL A 61 1.58 -12.79 23.25
N TRP A 62 2.64 -12.32 22.58
CA TRP A 62 2.60 -11.64 21.28
C TRP A 62 2.81 -12.59 20.10
N ASP A 63 2.78 -13.91 20.34
CA ASP A 63 3.21 -14.93 19.39
C ASP A 63 2.46 -14.86 18.04
N ASN A 64 1.24 -14.36 18.03
CA ASN A 64 0.45 -14.25 16.80
C ASN A 64 0.56 -12.86 16.14
N ILE A 65 0.94 -11.83 16.89
CA ILE A 65 1.21 -10.49 16.32
C ILE A 65 2.54 -10.47 15.58
N ILE A 66 3.57 -11.16 16.10
CA ILE A 66 4.88 -11.17 15.46
C ILE A 66 4.81 -11.73 14.03
N PRO A 67 4.18 -12.89 13.76
CA PRO A 67 3.98 -13.37 12.39
C PRO A 67 3.15 -12.43 11.51
N LEU A 68 2.19 -11.70 12.08
CA LEU A 68 1.42 -10.68 11.35
C LEU A 68 2.33 -9.53 10.90
N LEU A 69 3.18 -9.03 11.81
CA LEU A 69 4.13 -7.96 11.51
C LEU A 69 5.19 -8.40 10.48
N ASP A 70 5.66 -9.65 10.57
CA ASP A 70 6.57 -10.22 9.60
C ASP A 70 5.92 -10.36 8.22
N ARG A 71 4.68 -10.85 8.12
CA ARG A 71 3.91 -10.88 6.87
C ARG A 71 3.74 -9.47 6.29
N TRP A 72 3.41 -8.49 7.14
CA TRP A 72 3.29 -7.10 6.71
C TRP A 72 4.59 -6.59 6.14
N PHE A 73 5.72 -6.79 6.86
CA PHE A 73 7.04 -6.33 6.45
C PHE A 73 7.46 -6.96 5.11
N TYR A 74 7.48 -8.28 5.01
CA TYR A 74 7.96 -8.97 3.82
C TYR A 74 7.06 -8.74 2.60
N ALA A 75 5.75 -8.79 2.76
CA ALA A 75 4.81 -8.47 1.69
C ALA A 75 4.79 -6.97 1.36
N GLY A 76 5.31 -6.11 2.23
CA GLY A 76 5.47 -4.68 2.02
C GLY A 76 6.60 -4.32 1.06
N ILE A 77 7.65 -5.14 0.94
CA ILE A 77 8.79 -4.85 0.07
C ILE A 77 8.38 -4.60 -1.39
N PRO A 78 7.64 -5.48 -2.06
CA PRO A 78 7.16 -5.20 -3.42
C PRO A 78 6.24 -3.99 -3.50
N MET A 79 5.50 -3.68 -2.44
CA MET A 79 4.63 -2.49 -2.41
C MET A 79 5.42 -1.19 -2.41
N VAL A 80 6.58 -1.15 -1.75
CA VAL A 80 7.51 0.00 -1.79
C VAL A 80 8.01 0.24 -3.21
N VAL A 81 8.42 -0.82 -3.90
CA VAL A 81 8.91 -0.72 -5.29
C VAL A 81 7.80 -0.22 -6.22
N LEU A 82 6.60 -0.80 -6.14
CA LEU A 82 5.46 -0.37 -6.95
C LEU A 82 5.03 1.07 -6.61
N GLY A 83 5.10 1.47 -5.35
CA GLY A 83 4.87 2.85 -4.92
C GLY A 83 5.85 3.83 -5.57
N ALA A 84 7.15 3.52 -5.50
CA ALA A 84 8.20 4.30 -6.14
C ALA A 84 7.96 4.49 -7.64
N LEU A 85 7.67 3.38 -8.35
CA LEU A 85 7.39 3.41 -9.79
C LEU A 85 6.16 4.25 -10.11
N THR A 86 5.09 4.13 -9.33
CA THR A 86 3.86 4.92 -9.52
C THR A 86 4.12 6.42 -9.44
N TRP A 87 4.97 6.86 -8.49
CA TRP A 87 5.26 8.28 -8.29
C TRP A 87 6.35 8.83 -9.21
N ALA A 88 7.18 7.95 -9.79
CA ALA A 88 8.22 8.35 -10.73
C ALA A 88 7.65 8.85 -12.06
N PHE A 89 6.48 8.38 -12.47
CA PHE A 89 5.87 8.81 -13.73
C PHE A 89 5.01 10.08 -13.58
N PRO A 90 4.98 10.96 -14.59
CA PRO A 90 4.17 12.16 -14.56
C PRO A 90 2.68 11.86 -14.58
N LYS A 91 1.88 12.76 -13.98
CA LYS A 91 0.41 12.65 -14.01
C LYS A 91 -0.07 12.73 -15.47
N GLY A 92 -1.11 11.95 -15.80
CA GLY A 92 -1.67 11.88 -17.17
C GLY A 92 -0.91 10.94 -18.12
N SER A 93 0.29 10.44 -17.78
CA SER A 93 0.98 9.43 -18.58
C SER A 93 0.33 8.06 -18.49
N ARG A 94 0.38 7.28 -19.59
CA ARG A 94 -0.11 5.89 -19.61
C ARG A 94 0.64 5.00 -18.65
N GLN A 95 1.96 5.22 -18.51
CA GLN A 95 2.80 4.46 -17.59
C GLN A 95 2.37 4.66 -16.15
N ARG A 96 2.09 5.91 -15.74
CA ARG A 96 1.57 6.18 -14.40
C ARG A 96 0.22 5.50 -14.17
N PHE A 97 -0.69 5.58 -15.14
CA PHE A 97 -1.99 4.91 -15.04
C PHE A 97 -1.83 3.39 -14.87
N LEU A 98 -0.99 2.76 -15.70
CA LEU A 98 -0.70 1.34 -15.62
C LEU A 98 -0.08 0.96 -14.26
N MET A 99 0.97 1.66 -13.82
CA MET A 99 1.64 1.39 -12.54
C MET A 99 0.70 1.63 -11.36
N SER A 100 -0.14 2.66 -11.40
CA SER A 100 -1.15 2.91 -10.36
C SER A 100 -2.20 1.80 -10.31
N THR A 101 -2.60 1.26 -11.46
CA THR A 101 -3.54 0.13 -11.55
C THR A 101 -2.92 -1.13 -10.96
N ILE A 102 -1.68 -1.45 -11.31
CA ILE A 102 -0.93 -2.59 -10.76
C ILE A 102 -0.75 -2.42 -9.24
N TYR A 103 -0.34 -1.24 -8.79
CA TYR A 103 -0.18 -0.93 -7.37
C TYR A 103 -1.50 -1.11 -6.60
N LEU A 104 -2.60 -0.64 -7.16
CA LEU A 104 -3.92 -0.77 -6.54
C LEU A 104 -4.37 -2.23 -6.45
N ALA A 105 -4.20 -3.01 -7.52
CA ALA A 105 -4.48 -4.44 -7.51
C ALA A 105 -3.60 -5.19 -6.51
N ALA A 106 -2.29 -4.95 -6.53
CA ALA A 106 -1.34 -5.53 -5.58
C ALA A 106 -1.68 -5.16 -4.13
N SER A 107 -2.18 -3.93 -3.89
CA SER A 107 -2.57 -3.48 -2.55
C SER A 107 -3.81 -4.19 -2.00
N ILE A 108 -4.70 -4.68 -2.86
CA ILE A 108 -5.82 -5.52 -2.45
C ILE A 108 -5.31 -6.91 -2.03
N VAL A 109 -4.47 -7.52 -2.84
CA VAL A 109 -3.85 -8.81 -2.52
C VAL A 109 -3.04 -8.72 -1.23
N TRP A 110 -2.22 -7.68 -1.08
CA TRP A 110 -1.44 -7.41 0.12
C TRP A 110 -2.33 -7.30 1.36
N LEU A 111 -3.44 -6.55 1.28
CA LEU A 111 -4.37 -6.34 2.38
C LEU A 111 -4.99 -7.66 2.84
N VAL A 112 -5.48 -8.47 1.88
CA VAL A 112 -6.10 -9.78 2.16
C VAL A 112 -5.07 -10.73 2.78
N TYR A 113 -3.85 -10.76 2.24
CA TYR A 113 -2.77 -11.62 2.73
C TYR A 113 -2.32 -11.25 4.14
N VAL A 114 -2.06 -9.95 4.40
CA VAL A 114 -1.58 -9.48 5.71
C VAL A 114 -2.64 -9.69 6.79
N LEU A 115 -3.90 -9.39 6.49
CA LEU A 115 -5.01 -9.56 7.45
C LEU A 115 -5.53 -11.00 7.52
N ASN A 116 -4.83 -11.96 6.91
CA ASN A 116 -5.23 -13.37 6.94
C ASN A 116 -6.72 -13.59 6.64
N PHE A 117 -7.20 -13.01 5.54
CA PHE A 117 -8.62 -13.02 5.15
C PHE A 117 -9.58 -12.42 6.18
N GLY A 118 -9.08 -11.62 7.12
CA GLY A 118 -9.86 -10.97 8.17
C GLY A 118 -10.02 -11.81 9.43
N ASP A 119 -9.39 -12.97 9.49
CA ASP A 119 -9.37 -13.84 10.67
C ASP A 119 -8.10 -13.57 11.51
N LEU A 120 -8.30 -12.80 12.56
CA LEU A 120 -7.27 -12.46 13.55
C LEU A 120 -7.74 -12.87 14.95
N THR A 121 -8.35 -14.05 15.05
CA THR A 121 -9.00 -14.53 16.29
C THR A 121 -8.04 -14.74 17.45
N ASP A 122 -6.78 -15.09 17.19
CA ASP A 122 -5.79 -15.41 18.22
C ASP A 122 -4.65 -14.39 18.27
N LEU A 123 -4.96 -13.08 18.24
CA LEU A 123 -3.93 -12.04 18.16
C LEU A 123 -3.09 -11.92 19.44
N ILE A 124 -3.74 -11.96 20.60
CA ILE A 124 -3.09 -11.72 21.88
C ILE A 124 -3.67 -12.72 22.90
N ARG A 125 -2.78 -13.34 23.66
CA ARG A 125 -3.16 -14.12 24.84
C ARG A 125 -2.68 -13.37 26.07
N VAL A 126 -3.62 -13.06 26.97
CA VAL A 126 -3.37 -12.32 28.21
C VAL A 126 -3.61 -13.25 29.39
N THR A 127 -2.63 -13.43 30.24
CA THR A 127 -2.79 -14.17 31.49
C THR A 127 -2.72 -13.19 32.65
N TYR A 128 -3.81 -13.12 33.42
CA TYR A 128 -3.94 -12.29 34.60
C TYR A 128 -4.58 -13.08 35.71
N ASP A 129 -4.01 -13.04 36.93
CA ASP A 129 -4.51 -13.76 38.14
C ASP A 129 -4.81 -15.25 37.91
N GLY A 130 -3.93 -15.92 37.15
CA GLY A 130 -4.08 -17.36 36.84
C GLY A 130 -5.11 -17.69 35.75
N ASN A 131 -5.87 -16.71 35.26
CA ASN A 131 -6.82 -16.87 34.17
C ASN A 131 -6.21 -16.43 32.85
N THR A 132 -6.43 -17.23 31.80
CA THR A 132 -5.96 -16.90 30.43
C THR A 132 -7.14 -16.42 29.60
N TYR A 133 -6.99 -15.24 29.04
CA TYR A 133 -7.94 -14.58 28.12
C TYR A 133 -7.34 -14.53 26.71
N GLU A 134 -8.08 -15.04 25.76
CA GLU A 134 -7.73 -14.90 24.34
C GLU A 134 -8.45 -13.69 23.76
N VAL A 135 -7.68 -12.74 23.21
CA VAL A 135 -8.22 -11.55 22.57
C VAL A 135 -7.98 -11.68 21.08
N GLY A 136 -9.05 -11.78 20.33
CA GLY A 136 -9.04 -11.83 18.88
C GLY A 136 -10.05 -10.88 18.28
N ILE A 137 -9.82 -10.51 17.02
CA ILE A 137 -10.71 -9.62 16.28
C ILE A 137 -11.06 -10.28 14.94
N VAL A 138 -12.35 -10.45 14.70
CA VAL A 138 -12.84 -10.87 13.38
C VAL A 138 -13.06 -9.63 12.53
N LEU A 139 -12.14 -9.37 11.62
CA LEU A 139 -12.17 -8.20 10.73
C LEU A 139 -12.75 -8.50 9.35
N THR A 140 -13.35 -9.65 9.14
CA THR A 140 -13.80 -10.10 7.82
C THR A 140 -14.71 -9.08 7.14
N PHE A 141 -15.69 -8.52 7.86
CA PHE A 141 -16.58 -7.49 7.31
C PHE A 141 -15.83 -6.20 6.97
N ILE A 142 -14.93 -5.76 7.85
CA ILE A 142 -14.10 -4.57 7.63
C ILE A 142 -13.17 -4.79 6.45
N LEU A 143 -12.60 -5.98 6.31
CA LEU A 143 -11.77 -6.35 5.16
C LEU A 143 -12.55 -6.24 3.84
N TYR A 144 -13.79 -6.77 3.78
CA TYR A 144 -14.63 -6.62 2.60
C TYR A 144 -14.92 -5.15 2.25
N LEU A 145 -15.20 -4.31 3.25
CA LEU A 145 -15.36 -2.88 3.03
C LEU A 145 -14.07 -2.22 2.50
N MET A 146 -12.92 -2.56 3.08
CA MET A 146 -11.64 -2.02 2.62
C MET A 146 -11.31 -2.45 1.19
N VAL A 147 -11.58 -3.70 0.83
CA VAL A 147 -11.41 -4.22 -0.54
C VAL A 147 -12.37 -3.49 -1.49
N LEU A 148 -13.64 -3.33 -1.10
CA LEU A 148 -14.62 -2.59 -1.88
C LEU A 148 -14.19 -1.13 -2.13
N PHE A 149 -13.76 -0.41 -1.09
CA PHE A 149 -13.25 0.96 -1.25
C PHE A 149 -12.01 1.02 -2.15
N ARG A 150 -11.11 0.02 -2.06
CA ARG A 150 -9.97 -0.04 -2.97
C ARG A 150 -10.41 -0.35 -4.40
N ALA A 151 -11.39 -1.22 -4.60
CA ALA A 151 -11.96 -1.48 -5.92
C ALA A 151 -12.60 -0.21 -6.52
N LEU A 152 -13.35 0.56 -5.73
CA LEU A 152 -13.92 1.84 -6.17
C LEU A 152 -12.85 2.88 -6.57
N LYS A 153 -11.65 2.81 -5.99
CA LYS A 153 -10.53 3.67 -6.41
C LYS A 153 -10.10 3.45 -7.86
N PHE A 154 -10.39 2.30 -8.48
CA PHE A 154 -10.15 2.12 -9.92
C PHE A 154 -10.97 3.09 -10.76
N LEU A 155 -12.22 3.35 -10.38
CA LEU A 155 -13.08 4.31 -11.09
C LEU A 155 -12.52 5.73 -10.97
N ILE A 156 -12.10 6.11 -9.75
CA ILE A 156 -11.48 7.42 -9.50
C ILE A 156 -10.17 7.54 -10.26
N LEU A 157 -9.34 6.48 -10.27
CA LEU A 157 -8.07 6.45 -10.99
C LEU A 157 -8.27 6.67 -12.50
N TYR A 158 -9.28 6.03 -13.08
CA TYR A 158 -9.63 6.19 -14.48
C TYR A 158 -10.11 7.62 -14.79
N GLY A 159 -11.00 8.17 -13.96
CA GLY A 159 -11.45 9.56 -14.08
C GLY A 159 -10.27 10.54 -14.01
N THR A 160 -9.46 10.43 -12.97
CA THR A 160 -8.27 11.28 -12.79
C THR A 160 -7.27 11.15 -13.96
N TYR A 161 -7.08 9.94 -14.50
CA TYR A 161 -6.26 9.74 -15.68
C TYR A 161 -6.82 10.49 -16.89
N LYS A 162 -8.13 10.39 -17.15
CA LYS A 162 -8.80 11.05 -18.27
C LYS A 162 -8.68 12.58 -18.18
N ASP A 163 -8.87 13.13 -16.97
CA ASP A 163 -8.78 14.57 -16.73
C ASP A 163 -7.35 15.10 -16.97
N HIS A 164 -6.34 14.46 -16.37
CA HIS A 164 -4.94 14.88 -16.54
C HIS A 164 -4.32 14.47 -17.89
N ARG A 165 -4.98 13.61 -18.65
CA ARG A 165 -4.47 13.18 -19.96
C ARG A 165 -4.46 14.32 -20.95
N ARG A 166 -5.47 15.17 -20.92
CA ARG A 166 -5.58 16.36 -21.79
C ARG A 166 -4.45 17.33 -21.48
N ASP A 167 -4.28 17.69 -20.19
CA ASP A 167 -3.24 18.60 -19.73
C ASP A 167 -1.84 18.08 -20.09
N TYR A 168 -1.64 16.76 -19.95
CA TYR A 168 -0.39 16.09 -20.29
C TYR A 168 -0.06 16.17 -21.80
N LEU A 169 -1.06 16.05 -22.66
CA LEU A 169 -0.88 16.15 -24.13
C LEU A 169 -0.69 17.59 -24.58
N ASP A 170 -1.37 18.54 -23.92
CA ASP A 170 -1.27 19.97 -24.23
C ASP A 170 0.05 20.58 -23.72
N GLY A 171 0.82 19.84 -22.91
CA GLY A 171 2.17 20.23 -22.50
C GLY A 171 2.25 21.12 -21.28
N GLU A 172 1.15 21.26 -20.51
CA GLU A 172 1.07 21.99 -19.24
C GLU A 172 1.61 21.20 -18.04
#